data_ac34589c0275950ffaa8445cfc928505
#
_entry.id   ac34589c0275950ffaa8445cfc928505
#
_cell.length_a   1.000
_cell.length_b   1.000
_cell.length_c   1.000
_cell.angle_alpha   90.00
_cell.angle_beta   90.00
_cell.angle_gamma   90.00
#
_symmetry.space_group_name_H-M   'P 1'
#
loop_
_entity.id
_entity.type
_entity.pdbx_description
1 polymer ?
#
loop_
_entity_poly.entity_id
_entity_poly.type
_entity_poly.pdbx_seq_one_letter_code
_entity_poly.pdbx_strand_id
1 'polypeptide(L)'
;MRPSFPRRNRAKRFHVGNGGYRARPPIETRSASIRRTAVDELSGVRVAFLVANEGVEQRELTEPWDAVRRAGGEPVLLAPEPGTVQCFEHLDRADTAPVDVSVHDARAEEFDALVLPGGVANADELRLDDDAVRFVRECFEARRPVGVICHGPWILAEADVLDGRTLTSWPSLETDLENAGATWVDEEVHVDGELVSSRKPDDLPAFCRELVHVFASAAAST
;
A
#
# COMPACT_ATOMS: atom_id res chain seq x y z
N MET A 1 -36.23 -20.21 -43.59
CA MET A 1 -37.44 -20.75 -42.99
C MET A 1 -37.48 -20.28 -41.54
N ARG A 2 -38.44 -19.38 -41.22
CA ARG A 2 -38.75 -18.95 -39.85
C ARG A 2 -40.03 -19.63 -39.42
N PRO A 3 -40.14 -20.12 -38.19
CA PRO A 3 -41.46 -20.44 -37.63
C PRO A 3 -41.97 -19.28 -36.75
N SER A 4 -43.24 -19.04 -36.91
CA SER A 4 -44.09 -18.01 -36.37
C SER A 4 -44.64 -18.37 -34.98
N PHE A 5 -44.80 -17.34 -34.12
CA PHE A 5 -45.49 -17.40 -32.82
C PHE A 5 -47.01 -17.23 -32.97
N PRO A 6 -47.82 -17.80 -32.12
CA PRO A 6 -49.17 -17.32 -31.88
C PRO A 6 -49.34 -16.57 -30.56
N ARG A 7 -49.96 -15.39 -30.64
CA ARG A 7 -50.47 -14.59 -29.53
C ARG A 7 -51.72 -15.21 -28.95
N ARG A 8 -51.89 -15.25 -27.64
CA ARG A 8 -53.21 -15.30 -27.01
C ARG A 8 -53.28 -14.31 -25.86
N ASN A 9 -54.22 -13.36 -26.05
CA ASN A 9 -54.76 -12.39 -25.12
C ASN A 9 -55.79 -13.07 -24.20
N ARG A 10 -55.75 -12.80 -22.89
CA ARG A 10 -56.95 -12.90 -22.03
C ARG A 10 -56.81 -11.97 -20.82
N ALA A 11 -57.54 -10.86 -20.92
CA ALA A 11 -57.82 -9.96 -19.80
C ALA A 11 -58.71 -10.66 -18.77
N LYS A 12 -58.34 -10.59 -17.50
CA LYS A 12 -59.29 -10.85 -16.38
C LYS A 12 -59.34 -9.58 -15.52
N ARG A 13 -60.56 -9.02 -15.47
CA ARG A 13 -60.96 -7.97 -14.52
C ARG A 13 -60.96 -8.57 -13.11
N PHE A 14 -60.35 -7.86 -12.19
CA PHE A 14 -60.57 -8.10 -10.76
C PHE A 14 -61.17 -6.87 -10.09
N HIS A 15 -62.16 -7.16 -9.25
CA HIS A 15 -62.97 -6.25 -8.48
C HIS A 15 -62.16 -5.52 -7.42
N VAL A 16 -62.50 -4.24 -7.22
CA VAL A 16 -61.95 -3.37 -6.18
C VAL A 16 -62.74 -3.62 -4.89
N GLY A 17 -62.08 -4.15 -3.87
CA GLY A 17 -62.60 -4.23 -2.51
C GLY A 17 -62.06 -3.08 -1.68
N ASN A 18 -62.96 -2.25 -1.16
CA ASN A 18 -62.65 -1.12 -0.27
C ASN A 18 -62.34 -1.66 1.14
N GLY A 19 -61.07 -1.59 1.54
CA GLY A 19 -60.58 -1.96 2.89
C GLY A 19 -59.76 -0.83 3.49
N GLY A 20 -60.24 -0.25 4.59
CA GLY A 20 -59.69 0.92 5.24
C GLY A 20 -58.23 0.77 5.65
N TYR A 21 -57.45 1.70 5.22
CA TYR A 21 -56.03 1.84 5.58
C TYR A 21 -55.90 2.55 6.93
N ARG A 22 -55.56 1.79 7.98
CA ARG A 22 -55.03 2.40 9.22
C ARG A 22 -53.56 2.80 8.96
N ALA A 23 -53.25 4.08 9.06
CA ALA A 23 -51.91 4.59 8.99
C ALA A 23 -51.04 3.96 10.10
N ARG A 24 -49.92 3.34 9.70
CA ARG A 24 -48.85 2.95 10.62
C ARG A 24 -48.02 4.17 10.96
N PRO A 25 -47.53 4.29 12.21
CA PRO A 25 -46.60 5.37 12.56
C PRO A 25 -45.31 5.25 11.77
N PRO A 26 -44.59 6.38 11.53
CA PRO A 26 -43.34 6.38 10.80
C PRO A 26 -42.28 5.56 11.56
N ILE A 27 -41.61 4.67 10.85
CA ILE A 27 -40.45 3.95 11.33
C ILE A 27 -39.33 5.00 11.45
N GLU A 28 -38.92 5.29 12.69
CA GLU A 28 -37.70 6.01 12.94
C GLU A 28 -36.52 5.26 12.29
N THR A 29 -36.03 5.78 11.18
CA THR A 29 -34.82 5.33 10.56
C THR A 29 -33.63 5.74 11.43
N ARG A 30 -33.22 4.85 12.34
CA ARG A 30 -31.85 4.85 12.83
C ARG A 30 -30.95 4.50 11.65
N SER A 31 -30.45 5.49 10.98
CA SER A 31 -29.32 5.36 10.05
C SER A 31 -28.49 6.62 10.11
N ALA A 32 -27.63 6.65 11.12
CA ALA A 32 -26.39 7.39 11.03
C ALA A 32 -25.27 6.35 11.12
N SER A 33 -25.19 5.45 10.16
CA SER A 33 -23.89 4.89 9.81
C SER A 33 -23.14 6.03 9.12
N ILE A 34 -22.27 6.70 9.86
CA ILE A 34 -21.24 7.56 9.33
C ILE A 34 -20.54 6.73 8.25
N ARG A 35 -20.85 7.01 6.97
CA ARG A 35 -19.97 6.63 5.88
C ARG A 35 -18.68 7.42 6.13
N ARG A 36 -17.69 6.80 6.78
CA ARG A 36 -16.31 7.21 6.62
C ARG A 36 -16.09 7.18 5.11
N THR A 37 -16.08 8.33 4.51
CA THR A 37 -15.60 8.46 3.13
C THR A 37 -14.14 8.02 3.14
N ALA A 38 -13.72 7.26 2.16
CA ALA A 38 -12.36 6.70 1.99
C ALA A 38 -11.25 7.78 1.87
N VAL A 39 -11.45 8.98 2.39
CA VAL A 39 -10.63 10.18 2.16
C VAL A 39 -9.76 10.54 3.36
N ASP A 40 -9.93 9.89 4.53
CA ASP A 40 -9.25 10.31 5.77
C ASP A 40 -8.73 9.14 6.62
N GLU A 41 -8.51 7.96 6.03
CA GLU A 41 -8.07 6.78 6.79
C GLU A 41 -6.67 6.96 7.40
N LEU A 42 -5.81 7.75 6.72
CA LEU A 42 -4.45 8.09 7.13
C LEU A 42 -4.29 9.55 7.57
N SER A 43 -5.38 10.21 8.00
CA SER A 43 -5.30 11.60 8.46
C SER A 43 -4.33 11.74 9.64
N GLY A 44 -3.31 12.60 9.48
CA GLY A 44 -2.27 12.82 10.48
C GLY A 44 -1.15 11.78 10.49
N VAL A 45 -1.17 10.80 9.58
CA VAL A 45 -0.13 9.77 9.44
C VAL A 45 0.97 10.29 8.51
N ARG A 46 2.22 10.38 9.01
CA ARG A 46 3.41 10.70 8.22
C ARG A 46 4.10 9.42 7.76
N VAL A 47 4.27 9.28 6.45
CA VAL A 47 4.80 8.07 5.82
C VAL A 47 6.14 8.39 5.16
N ALA A 48 7.22 7.79 5.65
CA ALA A 48 8.53 7.87 5.00
C ALA A 48 8.54 7.01 3.73
N PHE A 49 9.00 7.56 2.61
CA PHE A 49 9.34 6.83 1.40
C PHE A 49 10.85 6.89 1.24
N LEU A 50 11.55 5.79 1.51
CA LEU A 50 13.00 5.75 1.50
C LEU A 50 13.50 5.12 0.19
N VAL A 51 14.30 5.88 -0.54
CA VAL A 51 14.89 5.50 -1.82
C VAL A 51 16.33 6.01 -1.96
N ALA A 52 17.13 5.38 -2.83
CA ALA A 52 18.41 5.95 -3.25
C ALA A 52 18.18 7.18 -4.16
N ASN A 53 19.23 7.99 -4.37
CA ASN A 53 19.14 9.15 -5.25
C ASN A 53 18.98 8.80 -6.73
N GLU A 54 19.24 7.54 -7.12
CA GLU A 54 19.05 7.04 -8.49
C GLU A 54 18.58 5.58 -8.46
N GLY A 55 17.81 5.16 -9.46
CA GLY A 55 17.51 3.75 -9.68
C GLY A 55 16.16 3.24 -9.15
N VAL A 56 15.35 4.10 -8.53
CA VAL A 56 14.01 3.69 -8.06
C VAL A 56 13.06 3.44 -9.24
N GLU A 57 12.29 2.35 -9.20
CA GLU A 57 11.22 2.08 -10.15
C GLU A 57 10.09 3.11 -9.96
N GLN A 58 9.81 3.91 -10.99
CA GLN A 58 8.91 5.07 -10.89
C GLN A 58 7.52 4.71 -10.38
N ARG A 59 6.91 3.66 -10.92
CA ARG A 59 5.56 3.26 -10.53
C ARG A 59 5.50 2.78 -9.08
N GLU A 60 6.55 2.14 -8.59
CA GLU A 60 6.63 1.64 -7.21
C GLU A 60 6.84 2.76 -6.19
N LEU A 61 7.33 3.92 -6.62
CA LEU A 61 7.33 5.14 -5.83
C LEU A 61 6.00 5.88 -5.93
N THR A 62 5.53 6.17 -7.15
CA THR A 62 4.43 7.13 -7.38
C THR A 62 3.05 6.58 -7.06
N GLU A 63 2.75 5.31 -7.35
CA GLU A 63 1.42 4.73 -7.08
C GLU A 63 1.13 4.57 -5.58
N PRO A 64 2.05 4.03 -4.74
CA PRO A 64 1.88 4.02 -3.28
C PRO A 64 1.86 5.42 -2.66
N TRP A 65 2.68 6.35 -3.16
CA TRP A 65 2.67 7.76 -2.77
C TRP A 65 1.28 8.38 -2.94
N ASP A 66 0.70 8.20 -4.12
CA ASP A 66 -0.64 8.68 -4.42
C ASP A 66 -1.73 7.95 -3.61
N ALA A 67 -1.54 6.67 -3.29
CA ALA A 67 -2.47 5.93 -2.44
C ALA A 67 -2.50 6.50 -1.02
N VAL A 68 -1.33 6.76 -0.43
CA VAL A 68 -1.18 7.41 0.88
C VAL A 68 -1.83 8.81 0.87
N ARG A 69 -1.54 9.63 -0.14
CA ARG A 69 -2.16 10.98 -0.27
C ARG A 69 -3.68 10.93 -0.42
N ARG A 70 -4.20 10.01 -1.24
CA ARG A 70 -5.67 9.85 -1.40
C ARG A 70 -6.36 9.40 -0.12
N ALA A 71 -5.64 8.68 0.74
CA ALA A 71 -6.13 8.27 2.06
C ALA A 71 -5.94 9.35 3.15
N GLY A 72 -5.44 10.55 2.80
CA GLY A 72 -5.27 11.67 3.72
C GLY A 72 -3.94 11.68 4.48
N GLY A 73 -3.00 10.78 4.17
CA GLY A 73 -1.67 10.72 4.77
C GLY A 73 -0.69 11.73 4.17
N GLU A 74 0.40 11.96 4.85
CA GLU A 74 1.51 12.83 4.47
C GLU A 74 2.73 11.99 4.06
N PRO A 75 2.93 11.70 2.76
CA PRO A 75 4.15 11.05 2.33
C PRO A 75 5.33 12.04 2.29
N VAL A 76 6.52 11.56 2.70
CA VAL A 76 7.76 12.34 2.75
C VAL A 76 8.85 11.53 2.06
N LEU A 77 9.52 12.10 1.06
CA LEU A 77 10.59 11.43 0.31
C LEU A 77 11.94 11.59 1.00
N LEU A 78 12.50 10.46 1.43
CA LEU A 78 13.83 10.37 2.00
C LEU A 78 14.82 9.76 0.99
N ALA A 79 15.99 10.34 0.93
CA ALA A 79 17.12 9.78 0.17
C ALA A 79 18.45 10.13 0.89
N PRO A 80 19.57 9.44 0.61
CA PRO A 80 20.86 9.77 1.18
C PRO A 80 21.25 11.23 0.98
N GLU A 81 21.27 11.70 -0.25
CA GLU A 81 21.68 13.05 -0.58
C GLU A 81 20.49 13.99 -0.84
N PRO A 82 20.58 15.27 -0.41
CA PRO A 82 19.57 16.26 -0.75
C PRO A 82 19.56 16.56 -2.26
N GLY A 83 18.43 17.08 -2.76
CA GLY A 83 18.28 17.46 -4.17
C GLY A 83 17.16 16.69 -4.85
N THR A 84 17.48 15.77 -5.73
CA THR A 84 16.48 15.01 -6.50
C THR A 84 16.82 13.53 -6.56
N VAL A 85 15.77 12.72 -6.63
CA VAL A 85 15.81 11.30 -6.96
C VAL A 85 15.56 11.14 -8.45
N GLN A 86 16.37 10.37 -9.17
CA GLN A 86 16.15 9.98 -10.55
C GLN A 86 15.39 8.65 -10.57
N CYS A 87 14.14 8.69 -11.04
CA CYS A 87 13.32 7.49 -11.24
C CYS A 87 13.66 6.78 -12.55
N PHE A 88 13.28 5.51 -12.64
CA PHE A 88 13.44 4.67 -13.82
C PHE A 88 12.16 3.91 -14.11
N GLU A 89 11.93 3.62 -15.38
CA GLU A 89 11.03 2.58 -15.87
C GLU A 89 11.88 1.44 -16.42
N HIS A 90 12.09 0.41 -15.61
CA HIS A 90 13.07 -0.65 -15.82
C HIS A 90 14.51 -0.10 -15.98
N LEU A 91 15.01 0.02 -17.20
CA LEU A 91 16.35 0.51 -17.51
C LEU A 91 16.37 1.93 -18.09
N ASP A 92 15.22 2.48 -18.40
CA ASP A 92 15.09 3.80 -19.00
C ASP A 92 14.90 4.88 -17.92
N ARG A 93 15.62 5.99 -18.05
CA ARG A 93 15.42 7.15 -17.17
C ARG A 93 14.02 7.70 -17.35
N ALA A 94 13.34 7.92 -16.25
CA ALA A 94 12.01 8.49 -16.16
C ALA A 94 12.03 9.87 -15.48
N ASP A 95 10.99 10.22 -14.72
CA ASP A 95 10.88 11.51 -14.05
C ASP A 95 11.88 11.66 -12.89
N THR A 96 11.99 12.86 -12.35
CA THR A 96 12.71 13.14 -11.12
C THR A 96 11.76 13.61 -10.03
N ALA A 97 12.05 13.29 -8.77
CA ALA A 97 11.32 13.74 -7.61
C ALA A 97 12.23 14.52 -6.65
N PRO A 98 11.77 15.63 -6.05
CA PRO A 98 12.57 16.36 -5.06
C PRO A 98 12.67 15.54 -3.77
N VAL A 99 13.86 15.50 -3.15
CA VAL A 99 14.06 14.93 -1.82
C VAL A 99 13.55 15.93 -0.79
N ASP A 100 12.68 15.45 0.11
CA ASP A 100 12.14 16.28 1.18
C ASP A 100 13.10 16.36 2.37
N VAL A 101 13.72 15.21 2.74
CA VAL A 101 14.64 15.11 3.88
C VAL A 101 15.76 14.13 3.54
N SER A 102 17.01 14.49 3.88
CA SER A 102 18.12 13.52 3.84
C SER A 102 17.91 12.45 4.92
N VAL A 103 18.11 11.16 4.59
CA VAL A 103 18.02 10.09 5.59
C VAL A 103 19.03 10.26 6.72
N HIS A 104 20.16 10.94 6.47
CA HIS A 104 21.16 11.25 7.50
C HIS A 104 20.63 12.19 8.60
N ASP A 105 19.64 13.03 8.27
CA ASP A 105 18.99 13.97 9.18
C ASP A 105 17.65 13.45 9.72
N ALA A 106 17.10 12.39 9.12
CA ALA A 106 15.80 11.81 9.48
C ALA A 106 15.90 10.93 10.74
N ARG A 107 14.83 10.95 11.53
CA ARG A 107 14.67 10.06 12.69
C ARG A 107 13.40 9.24 12.52
N ALA A 108 13.50 7.93 12.73
CA ALA A 108 12.38 7.01 12.56
C ALA A 108 11.16 7.36 13.41
N GLU A 109 11.39 7.98 14.58
CA GLU A 109 10.32 8.43 15.50
C GLU A 109 9.44 9.55 14.94
N GLU A 110 9.89 10.27 13.91
CA GLU A 110 9.14 11.35 13.24
C GLU A 110 8.13 10.82 12.22
N PHE A 111 8.12 9.51 11.97
CA PHE A 111 7.26 8.85 10.99
C PHE A 111 6.42 7.76 11.64
N ASP A 112 5.21 7.59 11.12
CA ASP A 112 4.25 6.59 11.59
C ASP A 112 4.34 5.30 10.78
N ALA A 113 4.89 5.36 9.56
CA ALA A 113 5.02 4.24 8.65
C ALA A 113 6.19 4.45 7.67
N LEU A 114 6.63 3.35 7.05
CA LEU A 114 7.71 3.33 6.06
C LEU A 114 7.26 2.61 4.77
N VAL A 115 7.64 3.15 3.62
CA VAL A 115 7.54 2.50 2.31
C VAL A 115 8.92 2.39 1.68
N LEU A 116 9.24 1.19 1.19
CA LEU A 116 10.48 0.84 0.50
C LEU A 116 10.17 0.41 -0.94
N PRO A 117 10.15 1.35 -1.88
CA PRO A 117 10.03 1.02 -3.30
C PRO A 117 11.21 0.17 -3.79
N GLY A 118 11.01 -0.51 -4.91
CA GLY A 118 12.05 -1.30 -5.54
C GLY A 118 12.85 -0.53 -6.59
N GLY A 119 13.25 -1.27 -7.62
CA GLY A 119 14.31 -0.91 -8.54
C GLY A 119 15.62 -1.56 -8.08
N VAL A 120 16.29 -2.29 -8.97
CA VAL A 120 17.51 -3.06 -8.63
C VAL A 120 18.60 -2.14 -8.12
N ALA A 121 18.91 -1.05 -8.85
CA ALA A 121 19.97 -0.11 -8.47
C ALA A 121 19.61 0.64 -7.18
N ASN A 122 18.37 1.07 -7.04
CA ASN A 122 17.86 1.70 -5.82
C ASN A 122 18.10 0.82 -4.57
N ALA A 123 17.69 -0.43 -4.63
CA ALA A 123 17.81 -1.33 -3.48
C ALA A 123 19.28 -1.70 -3.18
N ASP A 124 20.10 -1.84 -4.22
CA ASP A 124 21.53 -2.16 -4.07
C ASP A 124 22.31 -0.99 -3.48
N GLU A 125 22.02 0.25 -3.88
CA GLU A 125 22.67 1.44 -3.30
C GLU A 125 22.21 1.68 -1.85
N LEU A 126 20.91 1.56 -1.56
CA LEU A 126 20.40 1.81 -0.20
C LEU A 126 21.00 0.89 0.86
N ARG A 127 21.27 -0.38 0.54
CA ARG A 127 21.85 -1.32 1.49
C ARG A 127 23.31 -1.00 1.84
N LEU A 128 23.98 -0.12 1.07
CA LEU A 128 25.34 0.35 1.35
C LEU A 128 25.38 1.63 2.20
N ASP A 129 24.22 2.26 2.42
CA ASP A 129 24.10 3.46 3.24
C ASP A 129 23.76 3.08 4.69
N ASP A 130 24.72 3.28 5.59
CA ASP A 130 24.59 2.91 7.01
C ASP A 130 23.42 3.63 7.71
N ASP A 131 23.12 4.88 7.33
CA ASP A 131 22.01 5.64 7.91
C ASP A 131 20.66 5.16 7.40
N ALA A 132 20.56 4.78 6.11
CA ALA A 132 19.36 4.16 5.55
C ALA A 132 19.07 2.79 6.21
N VAL A 133 20.10 1.95 6.37
CA VAL A 133 19.97 0.65 7.04
C VAL A 133 19.57 0.83 8.51
N ARG A 134 20.19 1.78 9.22
CA ARG A 134 19.82 2.12 10.59
C ARG A 134 18.37 2.59 10.69
N PHE A 135 17.95 3.52 9.83
CA PHE A 135 16.58 4.04 9.80
C PHE A 135 15.54 2.92 9.62
N VAL A 136 15.79 1.99 8.72
CA VAL A 136 14.92 0.82 8.52
C VAL A 136 14.85 -0.03 9.79
N ARG A 137 16.00 -0.34 10.41
CA ARG A 137 16.06 -1.12 11.66
C ARG A 137 15.27 -0.44 12.78
N GLU A 138 15.43 0.86 12.96
CA GLU A 138 14.70 1.64 13.97
C GLU A 138 13.18 1.61 13.75
N CYS A 139 12.71 1.65 12.48
CA CYS A 139 11.29 1.49 12.16
C CYS A 139 10.75 0.12 12.61
N PHE A 140 11.50 -0.96 12.37
CA PHE A 140 11.11 -2.30 12.80
C PHE A 140 11.13 -2.46 14.32
N GLU A 141 12.16 -1.94 15.00
CA GLU A 141 12.25 -1.94 16.47
C GLU A 141 11.07 -1.19 17.12
N ALA A 142 10.65 -0.08 16.50
CA ALA A 142 9.50 0.70 16.92
C ALA A 142 8.15 0.08 16.49
N ARG A 143 8.16 -1.06 15.79
CA ARG A 143 6.97 -1.73 15.21
C ARG A 143 6.14 -0.82 14.32
N ARG A 144 6.80 0.07 13.58
CA ARG A 144 6.13 0.87 12.56
C ARG A 144 5.70 -0.04 11.41
N PRO A 145 4.50 0.15 10.84
CA PRO A 145 4.10 -0.61 9.66
C PRO A 145 5.00 -0.27 8.47
N VAL A 146 5.40 -1.30 7.72
CA VAL A 146 6.32 -1.19 6.60
C VAL A 146 5.70 -1.81 5.36
N GLY A 147 5.69 -1.05 4.27
CA GLY A 147 5.36 -1.54 2.93
C GLY A 147 6.64 -1.69 2.10
N VAL A 148 6.84 -2.85 1.49
CA VAL A 148 8.02 -3.12 0.66
C VAL A 148 7.65 -3.83 -0.63
N ILE A 149 8.27 -3.46 -1.74
CA ILE A 149 7.94 -4.05 -3.05
C ILE A 149 9.19 -4.36 -3.88
N CYS A 150 9.10 -5.41 -4.71
CA CYS A 150 10.07 -5.77 -5.75
C CYS A 150 11.45 -6.09 -5.15
N HIS A 151 12.48 -5.27 -5.44
CA HIS A 151 13.83 -5.42 -4.88
C HIS A 151 14.02 -4.71 -3.54
N GLY A 152 13.05 -3.92 -3.09
CA GLY A 152 13.09 -3.23 -1.80
C GLY A 152 13.48 -4.11 -0.59
N PRO A 153 13.10 -5.40 -0.52
CA PRO A 153 13.47 -6.26 0.61
C PRO A 153 14.98 -6.48 0.81
N TRP A 154 15.86 -6.16 -0.13
CA TRP A 154 17.31 -6.28 0.10
C TRP A 154 17.80 -5.45 1.29
N ILE A 155 17.26 -4.26 1.50
CA ILE A 155 17.66 -3.46 2.67
C ILE A 155 17.17 -4.08 3.98
N LEU A 156 16.06 -4.85 3.96
CA LEU A 156 15.58 -5.57 5.14
C LEU A 156 16.54 -6.70 5.54
N ALA A 157 17.15 -7.39 4.56
CA ALA A 157 18.19 -8.37 4.81
C ALA A 157 19.43 -7.72 5.42
N GLU A 158 19.85 -6.55 4.93
CA GLU A 158 20.99 -5.80 5.47
C GLU A 158 20.71 -5.24 6.87
N ALA A 159 19.47 -4.83 7.13
CA ALA A 159 19.02 -4.36 8.44
C ALA A 159 18.87 -5.49 9.47
N ASP A 160 19.00 -6.79 9.08
CA ASP A 160 18.86 -7.95 9.94
C ASP A 160 17.51 -8.01 10.67
N VAL A 161 16.41 -7.79 9.91
CA VAL A 161 15.03 -7.71 10.45
C VAL A 161 14.09 -8.79 9.90
N LEU A 162 14.63 -9.78 9.17
CA LEU A 162 13.84 -10.79 8.44
C LEU A 162 13.67 -12.11 9.17
N ASP A 163 14.40 -12.37 10.26
CA ASP A 163 14.32 -13.64 10.98
C ASP A 163 12.89 -13.96 11.45
N GLY A 164 12.36 -15.10 10.99
CA GLY A 164 11.01 -15.57 11.30
C GLY A 164 9.87 -14.82 10.58
N ARG A 165 10.16 -13.89 9.68
CA ARG A 165 9.16 -13.18 8.86
C ARG A 165 8.74 -14.01 7.63
N THR A 166 7.52 -13.80 7.19
CA THR A 166 7.05 -14.28 5.88
C THR A 166 6.84 -13.11 4.95
N LEU A 167 7.38 -13.18 3.72
CA LEU A 167 7.22 -12.11 2.75
C LEU A 167 7.30 -12.60 1.31
N THR A 168 6.84 -11.76 0.41
CA THR A 168 7.05 -11.88 -1.03
C THR A 168 7.97 -10.76 -1.54
N SER A 169 8.54 -10.95 -2.73
CA SER A 169 9.42 -9.98 -3.37
C SER A 169 9.52 -10.25 -4.87
N TRP A 170 10.34 -9.46 -5.59
CA TRP A 170 10.79 -9.90 -6.89
C TRP A 170 11.45 -11.29 -6.80
N PRO A 171 11.10 -12.26 -7.68
CA PRO A 171 11.46 -13.67 -7.49
C PRO A 171 12.96 -13.96 -7.37
N SER A 172 13.83 -13.10 -7.95
CA SER A 172 15.28 -13.33 -7.87
C SER A 172 15.85 -13.16 -6.45
N LEU A 173 15.09 -12.58 -5.52
CA LEU A 173 15.49 -12.37 -4.14
C LEU A 173 15.18 -13.55 -3.22
N GLU A 174 14.43 -14.56 -3.67
CA GLU A 174 14.02 -15.73 -2.86
C GLU A 174 15.16 -16.28 -2.02
N THR A 175 16.26 -16.68 -2.67
CA THR A 175 17.42 -17.25 -1.98
C THR A 175 18.07 -16.30 -0.98
N ASP A 176 18.16 -15.00 -1.30
CA ASP A 176 18.79 -14.01 -0.42
C ASP A 176 17.95 -13.79 0.85
N LEU A 177 16.61 -13.72 0.69
CA LEU A 177 15.69 -13.50 1.80
C LEU A 177 15.57 -14.74 2.69
N GLU A 178 15.57 -15.94 2.10
CA GLU A 178 15.62 -17.19 2.87
C GLU A 178 16.92 -17.32 3.66
N ASN A 179 18.06 -16.95 3.06
CA ASN A 179 19.35 -16.93 3.76
C ASN A 179 19.38 -15.89 4.89
N ALA A 180 18.58 -14.83 4.80
CA ALA A 180 18.39 -13.84 5.86
C ALA A 180 17.36 -14.27 6.95
N GLY A 181 16.85 -15.50 6.90
CA GLY A 181 15.96 -16.07 7.92
C GLY A 181 14.46 -15.94 7.64
N ALA A 182 14.08 -15.42 6.47
CA ALA A 182 12.69 -15.30 6.10
C ALA A 182 12.10 -16.59 5.49
N THR A 183 10.78 -16.66 5.47
CA THR A 183 10.01 -17.59 4.62
C THR A 183 9.53 -16.81 3.39
N TRP A 184 10.01 -17.18 2.21
CA TRP A 184 9.58 -16.55 0.97
C TRP A 184 8.32 -17.22 0.39
N VAL A 185 7.37 -16.43 -0.12
CA VAL A 185 6.13 -16.90 -0.76
C VAL A 185 5.91 -16.17 -2.08
N ASP A 186 5.39 -16.87 -3.10
CA ASP A 186 5.04 -16.25 -4.39
C ASP A 186 3.59 -15.79 -4.39
N GLU A 187 3.32 -14.64 -3.79
CA GLU A 187 2.00 -14.02 -3.71
C GLU A 187 2.04 -12.59 -4.27
N GLU A 188 0.94 -12.11 -4.86
CA GLU A 188 0.88 -10.73 -5.37
C GLU A 188 1.03 -9.69 -4.25
N VAL A 189 0.54 -10.01 -3.06
CA VAL A 189 0.72 -9.26 -1.83
C VAL A 189 0.68 -10.22 -0.65
N HIS A 190 1.60 -10.05 0.30
CA HIS A 190 1.62 -10.79 1.55
C HIS A 190 1.66 -9.82 2.74
N VAL A 191 0.88 -10.11 3.77
CA VAL A 191 0.83 -9.32 5.01
C VAL A 191 1.26 -10.21 6.18
N ASP A 192 2.36 -9.83 6.83
CA ASP A 192 2.87 -10.46 8.04
C ASP A 192 2.92 -9.42 9.17
N GLY A 193 1.85 -9.36 9.94
CA GLY A 193 1.68 -8.34 10.98
C GLY A 193 1.71 -6.92 10.41
N GLU A 194 2.72 -6.16 10.75
CA GLU A 194 2.95 -4.80 10.27
C GLU A 194 3.69 -4.71 8.92
N LEU A 195 4.18 -5.83 8.38
CA LEU A 195 4.90 -5.88 7.11
C LEU A 195 3.96 -6.24 5.96
N VAL A 196 3.85 -5.35 4.97
CA VAL A 196 3.15 -5.57 3.70
C VAL A 196 4.19 -5.69 2.60
N SER A 197 4.22 -6.80 1.90
CA SER A 197 5.18 -7.05 0.82
C SER A 197 4.50 -7.37 -0.50
N SER A 198 5.15 -7.04 -1.63
CA SER A 198 4.66 -7.29 -2.99
C SER A 198 5.80 -7.54 -3.96
N ARG A 199 5.50 -8.04 -5.19
CA ARG A 199 6.54 -8.55 -6.09
C ARG A 199 7.00 -7.54 -7.14
N LYS A 200 6.08 -6.79 -7.75
CA LYS A 200 6.34 -6.07 -8.99
C LYS A 200 5.26 -5.02 -9.28
N PRO A 201 5.48 -4.12 -10.27
CA PRO A 201 4.50 -3.08 -10.62
C PRO A 201 3.09 -3.56 -10.98
N ASP A 202 2.94 -4.76 -11.54
CA ASP A 202 1.61 -5.31 -11.86
C ASP A 202 0.77 -5.59 -10.60
N ASP A 203 1.41 -5.82 -9.47
CA ASP A 203 0.78 -6.13 -8.18
C ASP A 203 0.42 -4.88 -7.35
N LEU A 204 0.79 -3.67 -7.82
CA LEU A 204 0.56 -2.39 -7.13
C LEU A 204 -0.88 -2.13 -6.70
N PRO A 205 -1.92 -2.53 -7.47
CA PRO A 205 -3.30 -2.34 -7.00
C PRO A 205 -3.63 -3.09 -5.70
N ALA A 206 -3.11 -4.32 -5.54
CA ALA A 206 -3.26 -5.10 -4.32
C ALA A 206 -2.36 -4.54 -3.20
N PHE A 207 -1.10 -4.26 -3.52
CA PHE A 207 -0.14 -3.68 -2.59
C PHE A 207 -0.64 -2.37 -1.97
N CYS A 208 -1.06 -1.39 -2.79
CA CYS A 208 -1.54 -0.08 -2.30
C CYS A 208 -2.78 -0.21 -1.41
N ARG A 209 -3.68 -1.15 -1.71
CA ARG A 209 -4.87 -1.39 -0.90
C ARG A 209 -4.50 -1.93 0.49
N GLU A 210 -3.66 -2.98 0.55
CA GLU A 210 -3.25 -3.57 1.82
C GLU A 210 -2.34 -2.63 2.62
N LEU A 211 -1.47 -1.85 1.96
CA LEU A 211 -0.63 -0.83 2.57
C LEU A 211 -1.48 0.21 3.33
N VAL A 212 -2.48 0.81 2.68
CA VAL A 212 -3.37 1.79 3.33
C VAL A 212 -4.14 1.13 4.48
N HIS A 213 -4.63 -0.09 4.31
CA HIS A 213 -5.35 -0.82 5.35
C HIS A 213 -4.50 -1.09 6.60
N VAL A 214 -3.27 -1.58 6.42
CA VAL A 214 -2.36 -1.89 7.54
C VAL A 214 -1.92 -0.60 8.24
N PHE A 215 -1.57 0.45 7.50
CA PHE A 215 -1.16 1.73 8.06
C PHE A 215 -2.29 2.38 8.86
N ALA A 216 -3.52 2.37 8.34
CA ALA A 216 -4.68 2.89 9.06
C ALA A 216 -5.00 2.09 10.34
N SER A 217 -4.82 0.77 10.30
CA SER A 217 -5.04 -0.10 11.46
C SER A 217 -4.02 0.18 12.57
N ALA A 218 -2.76 0.40 12.22
CA ALA A 218 -1.70 0.75 13.16
C ALA A 218 -1.96 2.12 13.80
N ALA A 219 -2.30 3.13 13.01
CA ALA A 219 -2.62 4.48 13.49
C ALA A 219 -3.83 4.52 14.45
N ALA A 220 -4.81 3.65 14.25
CA ALA A 220 -5.97 3.55 15.13
C ALA A 220 -5.66 2.90 16.50
N SER A 221 -4.49 2.26 16.62
CA SER A 221 -4.07 1.49 17.81
C SER A 221 -3.14 2.30 18.74
N THR A 222 -2.71 3.49 18.30
CA THR A 222 -1.83 4.43 19.01
C THR A 222 -2.64 5.52 19.69
#